data_59b079dbeef785d710808e13111d8775
#
_entry.id   59b079dbeef785d710808e13111d8775
#
_cell.length_a   1.000
_cell.length_b   1.000
_cell.length_c   1.000
_cell.angle_alpha   90.00
_cell.angle_beta   90.00
_cell.angle_gamma   90.00
#
_symmetry.space_group_name_H-M   'P 1'
#
loop_
_entity.id
_entity.type
_entity.pdbx_description
1 polymer ?
#
loop_
_entity_poly.entity_id
_entity_poly.type
_entity_poly.pdbx_seq_one_letter_code
_entity_poly.pdbx_strand_id
1 'polypeptide(L)'
;GPVLSKNLIGYCGSAEAVFREKKSALSKIPGIGTLKAREINASVVLPRAEEELRFVEQNQVQVLFFLDDNYPRRLRHFDYSPLILYYRGGQDLNPHRTVGIVGTRTPSAHGRMLTEKLVEDLADYGVVIVSGLAYGVDGCAHKKSIEVGLATLGVMGNGHDIIYPAAHKELAKKMLKNGGLLTEFCSQTRPDKVNFPMRNRIIAALADALVVIESKTSGG
;
A
#
# COMPACT_ATOMS: atom_id res chain seq x y z
N GLY A 1 -10.61 11.22 -3.80
CA GLY A 1 -9.44 10.77 -3.05
C GLY A 1 -9.76 10.48 -1.59
N PRO A 2 -8.85 9.92 -0.80
CA PRO A 2 -9.13 9.38 0.55
C PRO A 2 -9.85 10.34 1.49
N VAL A 3 -9.44 11.60 1.54
CA VAL A 3 -10.05 12.62 2.42
C VAL A 3 -11.54 12.80 2.13
N LEU A 4 -11.91 13.00 0.86
CA LEU A 4 -13.31 13.19 0.51
C LEU A 4 -14.16 11.93 0.76
N SER A 5 -13.60 10.77 0.54
CA SER A 5 -14.31 9.51 0.80
C SER A 5 -14.49 9.26 2.31
N LYS A 6 -13.50 9.59 3.13
CA LYS A 6 -13.65 9.57 4.61
C LYS A 6 -14.72 10.55 5.06
N ASN A 7 -14.74 11.77 4.51
CA ASN A 7 -15.79 12.75 4.80
C ASN A 7 -17.19 12.21 4.45
N LEU A 8 -17.35 11.64 3.26
CA LEU A 8 -18.62 11.02 2.84
C LEU A 8 -19.10 9.98 3.85
N ILE A 9 -18.22 9.07 4.26
CA ILE A 9 -18.54 8.03 5.24
C ILE A 9 -18.86 8.64 6.60
N GLY A 10 -18.09 9.65 7.03
CA GLY A 10 -18.33 10.35 8.30
C GLY A 10 -19.69 11.07 8.34
N TYR A 11 -20.13 11.67 7.23
CA TYR A 11 -21.43 12.33 7.15
C TYR A 11 -22.61 11.37 6.98
N CYS A 12 -22.44 10.29 6.24
CA CYS A 12 -23.52 9.35 5.92
C CYS A 12 -23.56 8.13 6.87
N GLY A 13 -22.48 7.90 7.66
CA GLY A 13 -22.36 6.80 8.60
C GLY A 13 -21.72 5.53 8.03
N SER A 14 -21.89 5.23 6.74
CA SER A 14 -21.26 4.07 6.08
C SER A 14 -21.10 4.28 4.58
N ALA A 15 -20.27 3.47 3.93
CA ALA A 15 -20.14 3.48 2.47
C ALA A 15 -21.48 3.14 1.78
N GLU A 16 -22.23 2.18 2.32
CA GLU A 16 -23.55 1.81 1.81
C GLU A 16 -24.54 2.98 1.90
N ALA A 17 -24.56 3.69 3.02
CA ALA A 17 -25.40 4.86 3.22
C ALA A 17 -25.06 5.99 2.22
N VAL A 18 -23.78 6.16 1.86
CA VAL A 18 -23.37 7.12 0.83
C VAL A 18 -24.04 6.84 -0.51
N PHE A 19 -24.11 5.58 -0.94
CA PHE A 19 -24.75 5.21 -2.22
C PHE A 19 -26.30 5.28 -2.18
N ARG A 20 -26.88 5.22 -0.99
CA ARG A 20 -28.35 5.36 -0.78
C ARG A 20 -28.78 6.80 -0.58
N GLU A 21 -27.85 7.71 -0.30
CA GLU A 21 -28.17 9.09 0.04
C GLU A 21 -28.61 9.90 -1.17
N LYS A 22 -29.51 10.87 -0.95
CA LYS A 22 -30.03 11.76 -2.02
C LYS A 22 -28.91 12.68 -2.52
N LYS A 23 -28.89 12.89 -3.84
CA LYS A 23 -27.94 13.81 -4.49
C LYS A 23 -27.92 15.22 -3.83
N SER A 24 -29.10 15.72 -3.42
CA SER A 24 -29.22 17.05 -2.76
C SER A 24 -28.56 17.09 -1.39
N ALA A 25 -28.53 15.99 -0.65
CA ALA A 25 -27.83 15.86 0.63
C ALA A 25 -26.32 15.69 0.41
N LEU A 26 -25.89 14.79 -0.48
CA LEU A 26 -24.50 14.60 -0.85
C LEU A 26 -23.82 15.90 -1.30
N SER A 27 -24.51 16.72 -2.10
CA SER A 27 -23.96 17.98 -2.61
C SER A 27 -23.70 19.04 -1.55
N LYS A 28 -24.27 18.89 -0.34
CA LYS A 28 -24.04 19.78 0.81
C LYS A 28 -22.80 19.40 1.63
N ILE A 29 -22.27 18.20 1.40
CA ILE A 29 -21.07 17.73 2.10
C ILE A 29 -19.85 18.52 1.58
N PRO A 30 -19.02 19.09 2.46
CA PRO A 30 -17.85 19.88 2.07
C PRO A 30 -16.94 19.14 1.06
N GLY A 31 -16.67 19.77 -0.06
CA GLY A 31 -15.81 19.23 -1.13
C GLY A 31 -16.47 18.27 -2.12
N ILE A 32 -17.76 17.91 -1.94
CA ILE A 32 -18.45 16.98 -2.85
C ILE A 32 -19.07 17.72 -4.04
N GLY A 33 -19.78 18.80 -3.86
CA GLY A 33 -20.41 19.52 -4.96
C GLY A 33 -21.37 18.68 -5.83
N THR A 34 -22.07 19.35 -6.76
CA THR A 34 -23.15 18.72 -7.54
C THR A 34 -22.68 17.65 -8.54
N LEU A 35 -21.50 17.82 -9.14
CA LEU A 35 -20.95 16.87 -10.11
C LEU A 35 -20.61 15.53 -9.44
N LYS A 36 -19.82 15.55 -8.36
CA LYS A 36 -19.46 14.34 -7.62
C LYS A 36 -20.68 13.65 -7.03
N ALA A 37 -21.63 14.41 -6.48
CA ALA A 37 -22.88 13.86 -5.96
C ALA A 37 -23.67 13.11 -7.06
N ARG A 38 -23.65 13.61 -8.31
CA ARG A 38 -24.29 12.95 -9.45
C ARG A 38 -23.56 11.65 -9.83
N GLU A 39 -22.24 11.66 -9.84
CA GLU A 39 -21.41 10.48 -10.16
C GLU A 39 -21.63 9.37 -9.13
N ILE A 40 -21.66 9.68 -7.84
CA ILE A 40 -21.93 8.72 -6.77
C ILE A 40 -23.32 8.09 -6.95
N ASN A 41 -24.34 8.89 -7.20
CA ASN A 41 -25.71 8.40 -7.37
C ASN A 41 -25.94 7.57 -8.64
N ALA A 42 -25.08 7.71 -9.65
CA ALA A 42 -25.20 6.95 -10.89
C ALA A 42 -24.91 5.45 -10.73
N SER A 43 -24.30 5.04 -9.61
CA SER A 43 -23.99 3.63 -9.25
C SER A 43 -23.23 2.81 -10.32
N VAL A 44 -22.62 3.51 -11.30
CA VAL A 44 -21.92 2.88 -12.44
C VAL A 44 -20.71 2.04 -11.99
N VAL A 45 -20.24 2.29 -10.76
CA VAL A 45 -19.07 1.60 -10.20
C VAL A 45 -19.37 0.23 -9.58
N LEU A 46 -20.64 -0.12 -9.33
CA LEU A 46 -21.01 -1.35 -8.65
C LEU A 46 -20.58 -2.62 -9.39
N PRO A 47 -20.78 -2.75 -10.72
CA PRO A 47 -20.30 -3.94 -11.44
C PRO A 47 -18.79 -4.15 -11.29
N ARG A 48 -18.00 -3.06 -11.32
CA ARG A 48 -16.54 -3.14 -11.11
C ARG A 48 -16.21 -3.53 -9.67
N ALA A 49 -16.98 -3.11 -8.70
CA ALA A 49 -16.80 -3.52 -7.31
C ALA A 49 -17.09 -5.01 -7.11
N GLU A 50 -18.11 -5.55 -7.78
CA GLU A 50 -18.42 -6.99 -7.77
C GLU A 50 -17.29 -7.83 -8.42
N GLU A 51 -16.70 -7.34 -9.52
CA GLU A 51 -15.52 -7.97 -10.12
C GLU A 51 -14.35 -7.99 -9.13
N GLU A 52 -14.12 -6.90 -8.42
CA GLU A 52 -13.06 -6.82 -7.42
C GLU A 52 -13.30 -7.78 -6.26
N LEU A 53 -14.52 -7.90 -5.76
CA LEU A 53 -14.85 -8.88 -4.71
C LEU A 53 -14.56 -10.32 -5.16
N ARG A 54 -14.96 -10.69 -6.39
CA ARG A 54 -14.62 -11.99 -6.96
C ARG A 54 -13.12 -12.23 -7.06
N PHE A 55 -12.37 -11.20 -7.50
CA PHE A 55 -10.90 -11.28 -7.56
C PHE A 55 -10.29 -11.50 -6.18
N VAL A 56 -10.73 -10.74 -5.19
CA VAL A 56 -10.28 -10.81 -3.79
C VAL A 56 -10.47 -12.20 -3.22
N GLU A 57 -11.67 -12.78 -3.38
CA GLU A 57 -12.01 -14.12 -2.89
C GLU A 57 -11.16 -15.20 -3.57
N GLN A 58 -11.09 -15.20 -4.91
CA GLN A 58 -10.35 -16.18 -5.71
C GLN A 58 -8.84 -16.16 -5.44
N ASN A 59 -8.27 -15.00 -5.09
CA ASN A 59 -6.84 -14.82 -4.89
C ASN A 59 -6.42 -14.71 -3.43
N GLN A 60 -7.33 -14.99 -2.49
CA GLN A 60 -7.08 -14.91 -1.04
C GLN A 60 -6.46 -13.56 -0.63
N VAL A 61 -6.97 -12.47 -1.18
CA VAL A 61 -6.58 -11.11 -0.83
C VAL A 61 -7.41 -10.66 0.38
N GLN A 62 -6.77 -10.17 1.41
CA GLN A 62 -7.46 -9.53 2.54
C GLN A 62 -7.78 -8.09 2.16
N VAL A 63 -9.03 -7.69 2.36
CA VAL A 63 -9.46 -6.29 2.24
C VAL A 63 -9.48 -5.69 3.62
N LEU A 64 -8.74 -4.59 3.81
CA LEU A 64 -8.62 -3.89 5.08
C LEU A 64 -9.25 -2.51 4.92
N PHE A 65 -10.34 -2.27 5.60
CA PHE A 65 -11.02 -0.99 5.62
C PHE A 65 -10.46 -0.12 6.76
N PHE A 66 -10.38 1.18 6.57
CA PHE A 66 -9.69 2.09 7.52
C PHE A 66 -10.31 2.12 8.94
N LEU A 67 -11.52 1.63 9.11
CA LEU A 67 -12.19 1.48 10.41
C LEU A 67 -11.98 0.10 11.05
N ASP A 68 -11.47 -0.88 10.30
CA ASP A 68 -11.25 -2.24 10.80
C ASP A 68 -10.09 -2.31 11.79
N ASP A 69 -10.18 -3.15 12.80
CA ASP A 69 -9.14 -3.28 13.84
C ASP A 69 -7.79 -3.76 13.30
N ASN A 70 -7.81 -4.57 12.24
CA ASN A 70 -6.61 -5.09 11.57
C ASN A 70 -5.99 -4.11 10.56
N TYR A 71 -6.61 -2.94 10.33
CA TYR A 71 -6.00 -1.90 9.50
C TYR A 71 -4.73 -1.35 10.17
N PRO A 72 -3.64 -1.07 9.42
CA PRO A 72 -2.38 -0.58 10.00
C PRO A 72 -2.58 0.69 10.83
N ARG A 73 -2.33 0.60 12.15
CA ARG A 73 -2.54 1.72 13.09
C ARG A 73 -1.71 2.94 12.73
N ARG A 74 -0.48 2.73 12.22
CA ARG A 74 0.40 3.81 11.78
C ARG A 74 -0.24 4.65 10.68
N LEU A 75 -1.00 4.05 9.78
CA LEU A 75 -1.70 4.77 8.71
C LEU A 75 -2.89 5.60 9.21
N ARG A 76 -3.52 5.23 10.33
CA ARG A 76 -4.70 5.95 10.85
C ARG A 76 -4.43 7.40 11.22
N HIS A 77 -3.18 7.74 11.53
CA HIS A 77 -2.77 9.09 11.92
C HIS A 77 -2.59 10.06 10.74
N PHE A 78 -2.75 9.57 9.51
CA PHE A 78 -2.58 10.38 8.31
C PHE A 78 -3.89 10.57 7.55
N ASP A 79 -4.26 11.82 7.29
CA ASP A 79 -5.48 12.18 6.56
C ASP A 79 -5.54 11.55 5.17
N TYR A 80 -4.37 11.44 4.52
CA TYR A 80 -4.23 10.87 3.18
C TYR A 80 -4.08 9.35 3.15
N SER A 81 -4.26 8.65 4.27
CA SER A 81 -4.21 7.19 4.27
C SER A 81 -5.35 6.60 3.43
N PRO A 82 -5.12 5.49 2.73
CA PRO A 82 -6.13 4.82 1.92
C PRO A 82 -7.36 4.41 2.74
N LEU A 83 -8.55 4.46 2.15
CA LEU A 83 -9.74 3.88 2.77
C LEU A 83 -9.68 2.37 2.82
N ILE A 84 -9.16 1.79 1.75
CA ILE A 84 -9.06 0.36 1.54
C ILE A 84 -7.61 0.04 1.23
N LEU A 85 -7.13 -1.03 1.82
CA LEU A 85 -5.88 -1.68 1.47
C LEU A 85 -6.19 -3.13 1.11
N TYR A 86 -5.52 -3.60 0.09
CA TYR A 86 -5.52 -4.99 -0.35
C TYR A 86 -4.22 -5.65 0.10
N TYR A 87 -4.31 -6.72 0.87
CA TYR A 87 -3.16 -7.37 1.47
C TYR A 87 -3.11 -8.86 1.15
N ARG A 88 -1.93 -9.36 0.81
CA ARG A 88 -1.61 -10.79 0.71
C ARG A 88 -0.37 -11.09 1.52
N GLY A 89 -0.46 -12.00 2.46
CA GLY A 89 0.64 -12.42 3.31
C GLY A 89 0.15 -12.86 4.69
N GLY A 90 1.08 -13.31 5.51
CA GLY A 90 0.79 -13.77 6.88
C GLY A 90 1.31 -12.84 7.97
N GLN A 91 2.05 -11.77 7.61
CA GLN A 91 2.60 -10.85 8.58
C GLN A 91 1.52 -9.95 9.18
N ASP A 92 1.54 -9.79 10.51
CA ASP A 92 0.77 -8.75 11.17
C ASP A 92 1.21 -7.36 10.66
N LEU A 93 0.23 -6.53 10.29
CA LEU A 93 0.47 -5.18 9.79
C LEU A 93 0.64 -4.14 10.90
N ASN A 94 0.55 -4.58 12.16
CA ASN A 94 0.76 -3.76 13.35
C ASN A 94 1.95 -4.23 14.21
N PRO A 95 3.12 -4.53 13.61
CA PRO A 95 4.28 -5.00 14.36
C PRO A 95 4.81 -3.91 15.30
N HIS A 96 5.59 -4.30 16.31
CA HIS A 96 6.18 -3.36 17.26
C HIS A 96 7.15 -2.38 16.61
N ARG A 97 7.93 -2.84 15.62
CA ARG A 97 8.95 -2.04 14.94
C ARG A 97 8.91 -2.25 13.43
N THR A 98 8.95 -1.15 12.71
CA THR A 98 8.94 -1.16 11.24
C THR A 98 9.99 -0.21 10.71
N VAL A 99 10.85 -0.69 9.81
CA VAL A 99 11.87 0.12 9.15
C VAL A 99 11.58 0.18 7.65
N GLY A 100 11.36 1.38 7.15
CA GLY A 100 11.27 1.64 5.72
C GLY A 100 12.66 1.76 5.11
N ILE A 101 12.94 1.02 4.04
CA ILE A 101 14.20 1.13 3.28
C ILE A 101 13.87 1.40 1.83
N VAL A 102 14.27 2.56 1.31
CA VAL A 102 14.03 2.98 -0.06
C VAL A 102 15.28 3.60 -0.67
N GLY A 103 15.34 3.70 -1.99
CA GLY A 103 16.49 4.34 -2.64
C GLY A 103 16.47 4.24 -4.15
N THR A 104 17.65 4.43 -4.74
CA THR A 104 17.81 4.39 -6.19
C THR A 104 17.49 3.02 -6.79
N ARG A 105 16.97 3.02 -8.02
CA ARG A 105 16.72 1.79 -8.79
C ARG A 105 18.01 1.16 -9.33
N THR A 106 19.10 1.92 -9.35
CA THR A 106 20.43 1.51 -9.84
C THR A 106 21.49 1.83 -8.78
N PRO A 107 21.50 1.12 -7.64
CA PRO A 107 22.46 1.36 -6.58
C PRO A 107 23.88 1.01 -7.02
N SER A 108 24.86 1.75 -6.51
CA SER A 108 26.29 1.39 -6.60
C SER A 108 26.56 0.09 -5.85
N ALA A 109 27.77 -0.48 -6.01
CA ALA A 109 28.19 -1.62 -5.21
C ALA A 109 28.18 -1.28 -3.71
N HIS A 110 28.57 -0.06 -3.34
CA HIS A 110 28.53 0.43 -1.97
C HIS A 110 27.10 0.55 -1.44
N GLY A 111 26.16 1.11 -2.21
CA GLY A 111 24.76 1.22 -1.81
C GLY A 111 24.09 -0.14 -1.59
N ARG A 112 24.43 -1.14 -2.40
CA ARG A 112 23.97 -2.53 -2.18
C ARG A 112 24.52 -3.10 -0.89
N MET A 113 25.83 -2.99 -0.68
CA MET A 113 26.50 -3.45 0.54
C MET A 113 25.90 -2.80 1.80
N LEU A 114 25.67 -1.48 1.77
CA LEU A 114 25.05 -0.77 2.89
C LEU A 114 23.62 -1.25 3.14
N THR A 115 22.83 -1.49 2.08
CA THR A 115 21.46 -2.01 2.22
C THR A 115 21.46 -3.39 2.87
N GLU A 116 22.32 -4.30 2.39
CA GLU A 116 22.44 -5.66 2.91
C GLU A 116 22.92 -5.67 4.36
N LYS A 117 23.97 -4.90 4.67
CA LYS A 117 24.51 -4.77 6.02
C LYS A 117 23.49 -4.21 7.00
N LEU A 118 22.75 -3.15 6.61
CA LEU A 118 21.70 -2.58 7.43
C LEU A 118 20.62 -3.60 7.77
N VAL A 119 20.15 -4.36 6.78
CA VAL A 119 19.10 -5.37 7.00
C VAL A 119 19.62 -6.50 7.89
N GLU A 120 20.89 -6.91 7.71
CA GLU A 120 21.54 -7.92 8.53
C GLU A 120 21.67 -7.47 9.99
N ASP A 121 22.12 -6.23 10.23
CA ASP A 121 22.24 -5.66 11.58
C ASP A 121 20.87 -5.47 12.27
N LEU A 122 19.80 -5.33 11.50
CA LEU A 122 18.44 -5.23 12.01
C LEU A 122 17.82 -6.59 12.37
N ALA A 123 18.44 -7.72 11.98
CA ALA A 123 17.87 -9.06 12.18
C ALA A 123 17.61 -9.37 13.66
N ASP A 124 18.50 -8.97 14.55
CA ASP A 124 18.40 -9.24 15.99
C ASP A 124 17.30 -8.42 16.69
N TYR A 125 16.76 -7.41 16.02
CA TYR A 125 15.75 -6.51 16.61
C TYR A 125 14.30 -6.89 16.27
N GLY A 126 14.07 -7.94 15.48
CA GLY A 126 12.74 -8.41 15.12
C GLY A 126 11.88 -7.36 14.41
N VAL A 127 12.49 -6.52 13.57
CA VAL A 127 11.80 -5.48 12.82
C VAL A 127 11.11 -6.05 11.58
N VAL A 128 10.08 -5.38 11.10
CA VAL A 128 9.51 -5.63 9.77
C VAL A 128 10.09 -4.60 8.79
N ILE A 129 10.69 -5.08 7.70
CA ILE A 129 11.19 -4.21 6.65
C ILE A 129 10.07 -3.86 5.68
N VAL A 130 9.88 -2.57 5.40
CA VAL A 130 8.88 -2.08 4.42
C VAL A 130 9.60 -1.38 3.28
N SER A 131 9.25 -1.76 2.06
CA SER A 131 9.79 -1.13 0.85
C SER A 131 8.83 -1.25 -0.33
N GLY A 132 9.25 -0.81 -1.50
CA GLY A 132 8.37 -0.63 -2.65
C GLY A 132 8.38 -1.73 -3.70
N LEU A 133 9.09 -2.81 -3.53
CA LEU A 133 9.27 -3.88 -4.52
C LEU A 133 9.88 -3.40 -5.87
N ALA A 134 10.44 -2.18 -5.95
CA ALA A 134 11.10 -1.66 -7.14
C ALA A 134 12.47 -2.32 -7.37
N TYR A 135 13.07 -2.07 -8.55
CA TYR A 135 14.47 -2.42 -8.76
C TYR A 135 15.40 -1.71 -7.77
N GLY A 136 16.61 -2.21 -7.62
CA GLY A 136 17.66 -1.58 -6.85
C GLY A 136 17.53 -1.79 -5.36
N VAL A 137 17.55 -0.72 -4.57
CA VAL A 137 17.55 -0.76 -3.10
C VAL A 137 16.38 -1.54 -2.54
N ASP A 138 15.15 -1.32 -3.06
CA ASP A 138 13.95 -2.01 -2.61
C ASP A 138 14.08 -3.54 -2.74
N GLY A 139 14.45 -4.00 -3.95
CA GLY A 139 14.66 -5.42 -4.21
C GLY A 139 15.80 -6.03 -3.41
N CYS A 140 16.87 -5.27 -3.15
CA CYS A 140 17.99 -5.68 -2.32
C CYS A 140 17.54 -5.87 -0.87
N ALA A 141 16.84 -4.90 -0.30
CA ALA A 141 16.30 -4.96 1.06
C ALA A 141 15.38 -6.17 1.26
N HIS A 142 14.43 -6.41 0.34
CA HIS A 142 13.52 -7.56 0.42
C HIS A 142 14.27 -8.90 0.33
N LYS A 143 15.24 -9.03 -0.59
CA LYS A 143 16.04 -10.25 -0.73
C LYS A 143 16.81 -10.55 0.55
N LYS A 144 17.52 -9.55 1.07
CA LYS A 144 18.32 -9.73 2.30
C LYS A 144 17.43 -10.01 3.51
N SER A 145 16.26 -9.37 3.62
CA SER A 145 15.31 -9.67 4.69
C SER A 145 14.91 -11.13 4.70
N ILE A 146 14.61 -11.72 3.53
CA ILE A 146 14.27 -13.14 3.42
C ILE A 146 15.45 -14.02 3.82
N GLU A 147 16.67 -13.67 3.40
CA GLU A 147 17.90 -14.43 3.72
C GLU A 147 18.17 -14.49 5.23
N VAL A 148 17.97 -13.38 5.95
CA VAL A 148 18.19 -13.31 7.40
C VAL A 148 16.94 -13.64 8.23
N GLY A 149 15.84 -14.06 7.60
CA GLY A 149 14.61 -14.46 8.29
C GLY A 149 13.72 -13.32 8.78
N LEU A 150 14.01 -12.06 8.43
CA LEU A 150 13.15 -10.93 8.75
C LEU A 150 11.90 -10.91 7.89
N ALA A 151 10.77 -10.57 8.51
CA ALA A 151 9.54 -10.29 7.77
C ALA A 151 9.68 -9.03 6.92
N THR A 152 9.10 -9.06 5.70
CA THR A 152 9.19 -7.92 4.80
C THR A 152 7.90 -7.66 4.03
N LEU A 153 7.48 -6.39 3.99
CA LEU A 153 6.25 -5.93 3.33
C LEU A 153 6.60 -5.13 2.07
N GLY A 154 6.13 -5.61 0.93
CA GLY A 154 6.24 -4.91 -0.34
C GLY A 154 4.99 -4.09 -0.61
N VAL A 155 5.10 -2.77 -0.61
CA VAL A 155 3.98 -1.89 -0.99
C VAL A 155 4.02 -1.70 -2.51
N MET A 156 2.92 -2.01 -3.21
CA MET A 156 2.88 -1.97 -4.67
C MET A 156 2.16 -0.73 -5.19
N GLY A 157 2.53 -0.27 -6.39
CA GLY A 157 1.89 0.85 -7.10
C GLY A 157 0.89 0.41 -8.18
N ASN A 158 0.35 -0.81 -8.06
CA ASN A 158 -0.58 -1.44 -9.00
C ASN A 158 -1.39 -2.52 -8.27
N GLY A 159 -2.38 -3.11 -8.94
CA GLY A 159 -3.20 -4.19 -8.39
C GLY A 159 -2.43 -5.49 -8.16
N HIS A 160 -2.98 -6.39 -7.34
CA HIS A 160 -2.37 -7.68 -6.98
C HIS A 160 -2.30 -8.70 -8.15
N ASP A 161 -2.99 -8.46 -9.24
CA ASP A 161 -2.97 -9.26 -10.47
C ASP A 161 -1.67 -9.11 -11.25
N ILE A 162 -0.89 -8.06 -10.97
CA ILE A 162 0.36 -7.75 -11.67
C ILE A 162 1.49 -7.63 -10.66
N ILE A 163 2.57 -8.40 -10.82
CA ILE A 163 3.82 -8.14 -10.10
C ILE A 163 4.74 -7.29 -10.97
N TYR A 164 5.05 -6.10 -10.49
CA TYR A 164 5.95 -5.17 -11.17
C TYR A 164 7.10 -4.75 -10.24
N PRO A 165 8.35 -4.85 -10.72
CA PRO A 165 8.77 -5.37 -12.02
C PRO A 165 8.59 -6.90 -12.13
N ALA A 166 8.38 -7.41 -13.36
CA ALA A 166 8.15 -8.84 -13.59
C ALA A 166 9.30 -9.72 -13.12
N ALA A 167 10.53 -9.19 -13.10
CA ALA A 167 11.71 -9.89 -12.57
C ALA A 167 11.60 -10.20 -11.06
N HIS A 168 10.72 -9.53 -10.33
CA HIS A 168 10.51 -9.77 -8.89
C HIS A 168 9.39 -10.76 -8.58
N LYS A 169 8.86 -11.51 -9.57
CA LYS A 169 7.81 -12.52 -9.33
C LYS A 169 8.20 -13.56 -8.28
N GLU A 170 9.39 -14.13 -8.40
CA GLU A 170 9.86 -15.14 -7.44
C GLU A 170 10.18 -14.53 -6.07
N LEU A 171 10.70 -13.30 -6.03
CA LEU A 171 10.88 -12.55 -4.80
C LEU A 171 9.54 -12.33 -4.10
N ALA A 172 8.54 -11.84 -4.81
CA ALA A 172 7.19 -11.62 -4.29
C ALA A 172 6.57 -12.89 -3.70
N LYS A 173 6.70 -14.05 -4.39
CA LYS A 173 6.25 -15.35 -3.86
C LYS A 173 6.93 -15.73 -2.54
N LYS A 174 8.24 -15.48 -2.42
CA LYS A 174 8.97 -15.74 -1.17
C LYS A 174 8.51 -14.82 -0.05
N MET A 175 8.26 -13.54 -0.35
CA MET A 175 7.76 -12.54 0.62
C MET A 175 6.40 -12.95 1.22
N LEU A 176 5.52 -13.60 0.45
CA LEU A 176 4.23 -14.07 0.97
C LEU A 176 4.36 -15.09 2.10
N LYS A 177 5.48 -15.80 2.21
CA LYS A 177 5.71 -16.82 3.24
C LYS A 177 6.12 -16.21 4.59
N ASN A 178 6.85 -15.10 4.57
CA ASN A 178 7.35 -14.42 5.78
C ASN A 178 7.30 -12.91 5.56
N GLY A 179 6.10 -12.36 5.46
CA GLY A 179 5.85 -10.97 5.12
C GLY A 179 4.56 -10.80 4.35
N GLY A 180 4.59 -10.01 3.27
CA GLY A 180 3.44 -9.82 2.42
C GLY A 180 3.57 -8.74 1.37
N LEU A 181 2.50 -8.58 0.61
CA LEU A 181 2.34 -7.55 -0.42
C LEU A 181 1.10 -6.71 -0.10
N LEU A 182 1.24 -5.41 -0.15
CA LEU A 182 0.22 -4.43 0.20
C LEU A 182 0.02 -3.45 -0.95
N THR A 183 -1.23 -3.08 -1.24
CA THR A 183 -1.55 -2.04 -2.21
C THR A 183 -2.86 -1.33 -1.88
N GLU A 184 -3.01 -0.09 -2.31
CA GLU A 184 -4.28 0.64 -2.31
C GLU A 184 -5.04 0.53 -3.63
N PHE A 185 -4.45 -0.10 -4.63
CA PHE A 185 -5.00 -0.17 -5.98
C PHE A 185 -5.78 -1.46 -6.20
N CYS A 186 -6.97 -1.34 -6.76
CA CYS A 186 -7.79 -2.48 -7.19
C CYS A 186 -7.06 -3.31 -8.25
N SER A 187 -7.48 -4.56 -8.43
CA SER A 187 -7.07 -5.40 -9.55
C SER A 187 -7.28 -4.69 -10.88
N GLN A 188 -6.54 -5.06 -11.92
CA GLN A 188 -6.50 -4.42 -13.24
C GLN A 188 -5.89 -3.01 -13.26
N THR A 189 -5.47 -2.48 -12.12
CA THR A 189 -4.69 -1.24 -12.09
C THR A 189 -3.26 -1.54 -12.53
N ARG A 190 -2.89 -1.02 -13.71
CA ARG A 190 -1.55 -1.20 -14.27
C ARG A 190 -0.50 -0.35 -13.56
N PRO A 191 0.78 -0.78 -13.57
CA PRO A 191 1.88 0.06 -13.11
C PRO A 191 1.92 1.37 -13.90
N ASP A 192 1.87 2.49 -13.21
CA ASP A 192 1.93 3.82 -13.79
C ASP A 192 2.91 4.71 -13.02
N LYS A 193 3.55 5.65 -13.73
CA LYS A 193 4.51 6.60 -13.13
C LYS A 193 3.88 7.45 -12.03
N VAL A 194 2.59 7.75 -12.13
CA VAL A 194 1.85 8.54 -11.13
C VAL A 194 1.59 7.73 -9.85
N ASN A 195 1.38 6.41 -9.98
CA ASN A 195 1.05 5.56 -8.84
C ASN A 195 2.24 5.34 -7.89
N PHE A 196 3.47 5.34 -8.40
CA PHE A 196 4.65 5.08 -7.57
C PHE A 196 4.90 6.17 -6.50
N PRO A 197 4.87 7.48 -6.81
CA PRO A 197 4.93 8.52 -5.79
C PRO A 197 3.74 8.46 -4.81
N MET A 198 2.53 8.20 -5.31
CA MET A 198 1.35 8.04 -4.46
C MET A 198 1.53 6.90 -3.46
N ARG A 199 2.04 5.76 -3.89
CA ARG A 199 2.34 4.60 -3.05
C ARG A 199 3.41 4.91 -1.98
N ASN A 200 4.42 5.72 -2.31
CA ASN A 200 5.54 6.00 -1.40
C ASN A 200 5.08 6.60 -0.06
N ARG A 201 3.98 7.36 -0.04
CA ARG A 201 3.38 7.85 1.21
C ARG A 201 2.98 6.72 2.17
N ILE A 202 2.57 5.58 1.63
CA ILE A 202 2.18 4.42 2.44
C ILE A 202 3.43 3.77 3.06
N ILE A 203 4.53 3.66 2.31
CA ILE A 203 5.81 3.16 2.85
C ILE A 203 6.26 4.04 4.01
N ALA A 204 6.30 5.36 3.79
CA ALA A 204 6.73 6.33 4.79
C ALA A 204 5.84 6.29 6.05
N ALA A 205 4.52 6.21 5.85
CA ALA A 205 3.56 6.21 6.96
C ALA A 205 3.50 4.88 7.74
N LEU A 206 3.95 3.76 7.15
CA LEU A 206 4.08 2.48 7.84
C LEU A 206 5.36 2.36 8.66
N ALA A 207 6.37 3.18 8.39
CA ALA A 207 7.70 3.07 8.99
C ALA A 207 7.83 3.91 10.26
N ASP A 208 8.43 3.33 11.31
CA ASP A 208 8.88 4.09 12.49
C ASP A 208 10.16 4.87 12.17
N ALA A 209 10.99 4.34 11.27
CA ALA A 209 12.17 4.98 10.72
C ALA A 209 12.25 4.73 9.22
N LEU A 210 12.59 5.75 8.44
CA LEU A 210 12.77 5.65 6.98
C LEU A 210 14.22 5.90 6.62
N VAL A 211 14.85 4.92 5.99
CA VAL A 211 16.23 5.00 5.49
C VAL A 211 16.21 5.15 3.98
N VAL A 212 16.88 6.18 3.49
CA VAL A 212 17.02 6.48 2.06
C VAL A 212 18.46 6.21 1.62
N ILE A 213 18.66 5.28 0.69
CA ILE A 213 19.99 4.89 0.20
C ILE A 213 20.16 5.39 -1.24
N GLU A 214 21.18 6.23 -1.45
CA GLU A 214 21.57 6.76 -2.76
C GLU A 214 20.42 7.40 -3.56
N SER A 215 19.74 8.38 -2.97
CA SER A 215 18.76 9.18 -3.71
C SER A 215 19.46 10.31 -4.48
N LYS A 216 18.94 10.61 -5.68
CA LYS A 216 19.29 11.85 -6.38
C LYS A 216 18.54 13.02 -5.77
N THR A 217 19.13 14.22 -5.84
CA THR A 217 18.49 15.48 -5.38
C THR A 217 17.20 15.81 -6.12
N SER A 218 17.02 15.27 -7.33
CA SER A 218 15.83 15.39 -8.18
C SER A 218 15.06 14.08 -8.34
N GLY A 219 15.22 13.14 -7.43
CA GLY A 219 14.50 11.86 -7.40
C GLY A 219 13.14 11.95 -6.73
N GLY A 220 12.24 11.01 -7.06
CA GLY A 220 10.96 10.85 -6.39
C GLY A 220 11.06 9.99 -5.13
#